data_76f117f19603a652c8670280fa99097b
#
_entry.id   76f117f19603a652c8670280fa99097b
#
_cell.length_a   1.000
_cell.length_b   1.000
_cell.length_c   1.000
_cell.angle_alpha   90.00
_cell.angle_beta   90.00
_cell.angle_gamma   90.00
#
_symmetry.space_group_name_H-M   'P 1'
#
loop_
_entity.id
_entity.type
_entity.pdbx_description
1 polymer ?
#
loop_
_entity_poly.entity_id
_entity_poly.type
_entity_poly.pdbx_seq_one_letter_code
_entity_poly.pdbx_strand_id
1 'polypeptide(L)'
;MAKGGVRFTDGHTSSGVCTPTRYSLLTGRYHWRTKLQSGVLGGFSTPLIAKDRLTLAGLLKQQGYATGCFGKWHLGMSFPLKNGGIADDGGNFGKAFQDAASVDYGRDILDGPLEHGFDTFFGISASLDMPPFVWIKDRRVTEIPSATKTWLRSGPAGPKFEAVDVMPSVIDQTIAFIEAQRKADPAKPFFAYVPLNAPHTPIVPTKEFQGSSGISPYADFVKQVDHDVGRLLASLDKQGLTENTLVIFTADNGCSTAANIHELQKAGHEPSYVYRGNKADLYEGGHRVPFLVRWPAKVKPAVSAALIGQFDFLATFAEITGATVPAGMGEDSVSFLPVLLGAKDSVRQGIVSQSINGSFAIREGNWKLLLSAGSAGWSSPKPGPEEAGLPPVQLYDLSKDPGERNNLQAEFPERVAS
;
A
#
# COMPACT_ATOMS: atom_id res chain seq x y z
N MET A 1 14.32 4.43 12.04
CA MET A 1 12.99 4.15 12.64
C MET A 1 13.00 2.98 13.63
N ALA A 2 13.44 1.79 13.26
CA ALA A 2 13.36 0.60 14.12
C ALA A 2 14.03 0.75 15.50
N LYS A 3 15.18 1.43 15.59
CA LYS A 3 15.89 1.66 16.86
C LYS A 3 15.19 2.66 17.80
N GLY A 4 14.33 3.53 17.26
CA GLY A 4 13.64 4.59 18.02
C GLY A 4 12.12 4.40 18.09
N GLY A 5 11.61 3.21 17.81
CA GLY A 5 10.18 2.93 17.77
C GLY A 5 9.86 1.45 17.94
N VAL A 6 8.63 1.07 17.65
CA VAL A 6 8.19 -0.33 17.67
C VAL A 6 8.35 -0.94 16.27
N ARG A 7 9.00 -2.12 16.23
CA ARG A 7 9.02 -2.99 15.07
C ARG A 7 8.04 -4.13 15.28
N PHE A 8 6.98 -4.16 14.50
CA PHE A 8 6.06 -5.29 14.48
C PHE A 8 6.61 -6.40 13.58
N THR A 9 6.63 -7.64 14.10
CA THR A 9 7.09 -8.82 13.34
C THR A 9 5.93 -9.55 12.67
N ASP A 10 4.70 -9.14 12.98
CA ASP A 10 3.47 -9.77 12.52
C ASP A 10 2.47 -8.71 12.01
N GLY A 11 2.97 -7.84 11.12
CA GLY A 11 2.19 -6.79 10.47
C GLY A 11 1.75 -7.18 9.06
N HIS A 12 0.46 -6.98 8.76
CA HIS A 12 -0.16 -7.51 7.54
C HIS A 12 -0.90 -6.46 6.73
N THR A 13 -0.99 -6.74 5.42
CA THR A 13 -1.94 -6.10 4.52
C THR A 13 -3.19 -6.98 4.37
N SER A 14 -4.30 -6.41 3.90
CA SER A 14 -5.52 -7.17 3.62
C SER A 14 -5.44 -8.00 2.34
N SER A 15 -4.45 -7.75 1.51
CA SER A 15 -4.26 -8.45 0.23
C SER A 15 -2.79 -8.44 -0.19
N GLY A 16 -2.41 -9.39 -1.03
CA GLY A 16 -1.09 -9.45 -1.66
C GLY A 16 -0.86 -8.41 -2.77
N VAL A 17 -1.79 -7.44 -3.00
CA VAL A 17 -1.69 -6.44 -4.08
C VAL A 17 -2.19 -5.05 -3.69
N CYS A 18 -1.79 -4.05 -4.49
CA CYS A 18 -1.85 -2.61 -4.21
C CYS A 18 -3.25 -2.05 -3.89
N THR A 19 -4.18 -2.00 -4.88
CA THR A 19 -5.50 -1.34 -4.75
C THR A 19 -6.28 -1.86 -3.56
N PRO A 20 -6.43 -3.19 -3.37
CA PRO A 20 -7.11 -3.78 -2.23
C PRO A 20 -6.57 -3.28 -0.88
N THR A 21 -5.25 -3.36 -0.72
CA THR A 21 -4.59 -2.92 0.51
C THR A 21 -4.78 -1.43 0.77
N ARG A 22 -4.60 -0.58 -0.26
CA ARG A 22 -4.76 0.89 -0.14
C ARG A 22 -6.18 1.28 0.25
N TYR A 23 -7.18 0.58 -0.32
CA TYR A 23 -8.57 0.75 0.08
C TYR A 23 -8.76 0.44 1.56
N SER A 24 -8.32 -0.73 2.00
CA SER A 24 -8.51 -1.19 3.39
C SER A 24 -7.75 -0.30 4.38
N LEU A 25 -6.54 0.15 4.04
CA LEU A 25 -5.74 1.07 4.85
C LEU A 25 -6.48 2.40 5.11
N LEU A 26 -7.05 2.99 4.04
CA LEU A 26 -7.70 4.29 4.16
C LEU A 26 -9.09 4.23 4.77
N THR A 27 -9.80 3.10 4.67
CA THR A 27 -11.21 2.99 5.07
C THR A 27 -11.46 2.14 6.31
N GLY A 28 -10.46 1.38 6.79
CA GLY A 28 -10.65 0.40 7.87
C GLY A 28 -11.62 -0.72 7.50
N ARG A 29 -11.79 -1.00 6.21
CA ARG A 29 -12.77 -1.93 5.67
C ARG A 29 -12.13 -2.79 4.60
N TYR A 30 -12.38 -4.08 4.62
CA TYR A 30 -11.87 -4.97 3.59
C TYR A 30 -12.44 -4.64 2.20
N HIS A 31 -11.58 -4.66 1.17
CA HIS A 31 -11.94 -4.27 -0.20
C HIS A 31 -12.96 -5.19 -0.88
N TRP A 32 -13.00 -6.48 -0.54
CA TRP A 32 -14.01 -7.41 -1.10
C TRP A 32 -15.45 -7.12 -0.67
N ARG A 33 -15.65 -6.18 0.26
CA ARG A 33 -16.97 -5.59 0.53
C ARG A 33 -17.38 -4.54 -0.50
N THR A 34 -16.56 -4.33 -1.56
CA THR A 34 -16.82 -3.41 -2.67
C THR A 34 -17.02 -4.17 -3.98
N LYS A 35 -17.07 -3.45 -5.11
CA LYS A 35 -17.12 -4.05 -6.45
C LYS A 35 -15.81 -4.76 -6.86
N LEU A 36 -14.69 -4.51 -6.17
CA LEU A 36 -13.39 -5.09 -6.50
C LEU A 36 -13.22 -6.46 -5.82
N GLN A 37 -13.57 -7.52 -6.52
CA GLN A 37 -13.51 -8.90 -6.02
C GLN A 37 -12.17 -9.58 -6.31
N SER A 38 -11.38 -9.08 -7.25
CA SER A 38 -10.06 -9.57 -7.62
C SER A 38 -9.28 -8.50 -8.38
N GLY A 39 -7.97 -8.69 -8.53
CA GLY A 39 -7.12 -7.79 -9.31
C GLY A 39 -6.86 -6.44 -8.64
N VAL A 40 -6.55 -5.46 -9.48
CA VAL A 40 -6.30 -4.06 -9.11
C VAL A 40 -6.91 -3.13 -10.16
N LEU A 41 -7.09 -1.87 -9.81
CA LEU A 41 -7.54 -0.84 -10.73
C LEU A 41 -6.43 -0.44 -11.72
N GLY A 42 -6.82 0.11 -12.87
CA GLY A 42 -5.92 0.75 -13.82
C GLY A 42 -5.78 2.26 -13.58
N GLY A 43 -5.07 2.93 -14.51
CA GLY A 43 -4.81 4.37 -14.39
C GLY A 43 -6.00 5.26 -14.70
N PHE A 44 -6.99 4.74 -15.44
CA PHE A 44 -8.24 5.42 -15.78
C PHE A 44 -9.48 4.77 -15.14
N SER A 45 -9.30 3.85 -14.21
CA SER A 45 -10.43 3.22 -13.50
C SER A 45 -11.23 4.25 -12.72
N THR A 46 -12.54 4.04 -12.69
CA THR A 46 -13.46 4.82 -11.86
C THR A 46 -13.20 4.58 -10.36
N PRO A 47 -13.56 5.55 -9.48
CA PRO A 47 -13.33 5.47 -8.04
C PRO A 47 -13.87 4.20 -7.39
N LEU A 48 -13.09 3.64 -6.47
CA LEU A 48 -13.47 2.48 -5.65
C LEU A 48 -14.08 2.90 -4.32
N ILE A 49 -13.61 4.00 -3.75
CA ILE A 49 -14.14 4.53 -2.49
C ILE A 49 -15.47 5.22 -2.77
N ALA A 50 -16.53 4.81 -2.09
CA ALA A 50 -17.83 5.46 -2.19
C ALA A 50 -17.75 6.89 -1.60
N LYS A 51 -18.53 7.83 -2.14
CA LYS A 51 -18.48 9.25 -1.77
C LYS A 51 -18.77 9.51 -0.30
N ASP A 52 -19.64 8.70 0.30
CA ASP A 52 -20.04 8.76 1.70
C ASP A 52 -19.13 7.96 2.64
N ARG A 53 -18.15 7.23 2.11
CA ARG A 53 -17.25 6.39 2.91
C ARG A 53 -16.24 7.24 3.66
N LEU A 54 -16.27 7.14 5.00
CA LEU A 54 -15.25 7.75 5.85
C LEU A 54 -13.88 7.14 5.53
N THR A 55 -12.90 8.01 5.32
CA THR A 55 -11.50 7.62 5.19
C THR A 55 -10.68 8.10 6.38
N LEU A 56 -9.49 7.56 6.55
CA LEU A 56 -8.53 8.03 7.53
C LEU A 56 -8.24 9.53 7.40
N ALA A 57 -8.09 10.02 6.15
CA ALA A 57 -7.89 11.45 5.89
C ALA A 57 -9.13 12.27 6.26
N GLY A 58 -10.31 11.79 5.92
CA GLY A 58 -11.58 12.43 6.30
C GLY A 58 -11.77 12.52 7.82
N LEU A 59 -11.46 11.43 8.54
CA LEU A 59 -11.49 11.41 10.01
C LEU A 59 -10.55 12.45 10.60
N LEU A 60 -9.29 12.46 10.17
CA LEU A 60 -8.29 13.40 10.69
C LEU A 60 -8.58 14.85 10.32
N LYS A 61 -9.12 15.10 9.12
CA LYS A 61 -9.58 16.45 8.71
C LYS A 61 -10.70 16.95 9.61
N GLN A 62 -11.65 16.09 10.00
CA GLN A 62 -12.71 16.43 10.98
C GLN A 62 -12.12 16.77 12.36
N GLN A 63 -10.93 16.23 12.69
CA GLN A 63 -10.18 16.55 13.91
C GLN A 63 -9.24 17.77 13.75
N GLY A 64 -9.40 18.55 12.69
CA GLY A 64 -8.64 19.78 12.46
C GLY A 64 -7.26 19.61 11.84
N TYR A 65 -6.89 18.41 11.39
CA TYR A 65 -5.62 18.20 10.72
C TYR A 65 -5.60 18.83 9.32
N ALA A 66 -4.46 19.39 8.92
CA ALA A 66 -4.15 19.61 7.52
C ALA A 66 -3.77 18.29 6.87
N THR A 67 -4.35 17.93 5.73
CA THR A 67 -4.23 16.60 5.15
C THR A 67 -3.64 16.64 3.74
N GLY A 68 -2.58 15.88 3.48
CA GLY A 68 -1.93 15.79 2.18
C GLY A 68 -1.69 14.35 1.73
N CYS A 69 -1.84 14.09 0.43
CA CYS A 69 -1.52 12.82 -0.20
C CYS A 69 -0.45 13.03 -1.27
N PHE A 70 0.68 12.30 -1.18
CA PHE A 70 1.84 12.48 -2.06
C PHE A 70 2.31 11.16 -2.62
N GLY A 71 2.07 10.89 -3.91
CA GLY A 71 2.52 9.68 -4.60
C GLY A 71 1.44 8.94 -5.37
N LYS A 72 1.48 7.61 -5.30
CA LYS A 72 0.61 6.69 -6.02
C LYS A 72 -0.75 6.57 -5.35
N TRP A 73 -1.83 7.08 -5.97
CA TRP A 73 -3.19 6.93 -5.45
C TRP A 73 -3.72 5.50 -5.59
N HIS A 74 -3.93 5.06 -6.82
CA HIS A 74 -4.35 3.69 -7.19
C HIS A 74 -5.70 3.22 -6.63
N LEU A 75 -6.64 4.15 -6.44
CA LEU A 75 -8.00 3.89 -5.96
C LEU A 75 -9.08 4.41 -6.91
N GLY A 76 -8.67 4.74 -8.15
CA GLY A 76 -9.53 5.30 -9.17
C GLY A 76 -9.75 6.80 -9.03
N MET A 77 -10.05 7.44 -10.16
CA MET A 77 -10.36 8.86 -10.30
C MET A 77 -11.31 9.06 -11.46
N SER A 78 -12.13 10.09 -11.43
CA SER A 78 -13.05 10.45 -12.53
C SER A 78 -12.38 11.36 -13.55
N PHE A 79 -11.70 10.78 -14.54
CA PHE A 79 -11.17 11.54 -15.66
C PHE A 79 -12.29 11.90 -16.66
N PRO A 80 -12.55 13.18 -16.94
CA PRO A 80 -13.60 13.58 -17.87
C PRO A 80 -13.25 13.26 -19.33
N LEU A 81 -14.24 12.89 -20.12
CA LEU A 81 -14.11 12.71 -21.57
C LEU A 81 -14.50 13.98 -22.34
N LYS A 82 -13.91 14.21 -23.52
CA LYS A 82 -14.17 15.36 -24.41
C LYS A 82 -15.62 15.39 -24.89
N ASN A 83 -16.24 14.24 -25.09
CA ASN A 83 -17.62 14.07 -25.55
C ASN A 83 -18.64 13.94 -24.42
N GLY A 84 -18.23 14.20 -23.17
CA GLY A 84 -19.03 13.96 -21.97
C GLY A 84 -18.83 12.56 -21.39
N GLY A 85 -19.18 12.41 -20.11
CA GLY A 85 -18.94 11.17 -19.37
C GLY A 85 -17.55 11.11 -18.72
N ILE A 86 -17.21 9.93 -18.22
CA ILE A 86 -16.01 9.65 -17.42
C ILE A 86 -15.28 8.46 -18.04
N ALA A 87 -13.96 8.52 -18.09
CA ALA A 87 -13.12 7.41 -18.54
C ALA A 87 -13.23 6.23 -17.55
N ASP A 88 -13.25 5.02 -18.09
CA ASP A 88 -13.18 3.79 -17.29
C ASP A 88 -12.45 2.71 -18.09
N ASP A 89 -11.34 2.21 -17.56
CA ASP A 89 -10.59 1.10 -18.15
C ASP A 89 -11.10 -0.29 -17.67
N GLY A 90 -12.19 -0.30 -16.90
CA GLY A 90 -12.83 -1.51 -16.40
C GLY A 90 -12.00 -2.28 -15.38
N GLY A 91 -10.94 -1.69 -14.83
CA GLY A 91 -9.98 -2.39 -13.96
C GLY A 91 -9.25 -3.52 -14.69
N ASN A 92 -9.19 -3.47 -16.00
CA ASN A 92 -8.65 -4.55 -16.82
C ASN A 92 -7.13 -4.52 -16.82
N PHE A 93 -6.55 -5.30 -15.92
CA PHE A 93 -5.12 -5.45 -15.75
C PHE A 93 -4.47 -5.92 -17.06
N GLY A 94 -3.74 -5.05 -17.74
CA GLY A 94 -2.99 -5.39 -18.95
C GLY A 94 -3.55 -4.88 -20.27
N LYS A 95 -4.75 -4.28 -20.30
CA LYS A 95 -5.21 -3.53 -21.50
C LYS A 95 -4.94 -2.05 -21.31
N ALA A 96 -4.22 -1.44 -22.25
CA ALA A 96 -4.17 0.00 -22.36
C ALA A 96 -5.61 0.52 -22.56
N PHE A 97 -5.96 1.63 -21.90
CA PHE A 97 -7.23 2.31 -22.16
C PHE A 97 -7.26 2.77 -23.63
N GLN A 98 -8.13 2.13 -24.43
CA GLN A 98 -8.12 2.32 -25.88
C GLN A 98 -8.53 3.75 -26.29
N ASP A 99 -9.31 4.43 -25.43
CA ASP A 99 -9.81 5.79 -25.69
C ASP A 99 -9.05 6.88 -24.91
N ALA A 100 -7.80 6.63 -24.51
CA ALA A 100 -7.00 7.61 -23.76
C ALA A 100 -6.92 8.99 -24.45
N ALA A 101 -6.98 9.04 -25.78
CA ALA A 101 -7.05 10.26 -26.58
C ALA A 101 -8.37 11.04 -26.39
N SER A 102 -9.43 10.37 -25.94
CA SER A 102 -10.75 10.96 -25.68
C SER A 102 -10.84 11.68 -24.33
N VAL A 103 -9.85 11.50 -23.45
CA VAL A 103 -9.80 12.17 -22.15
C VAL A 103 -9.56 13.67 -22.32
N ASP A 104 -10.34 14.48 -21.64
CA ASP A 104 -10.16 15.93 -21.56
C ASP A 104 -9.30 16.32 -20.38
N TYR A 105 -7.99 16.31 -20.59
CA TYR A 105 -7.01 16.68 -19.56
C TYR A 105 -7.01 18.18 -19.20
N GLY A 106 -7.76 19.00 -19.92
CA GLY A 106 -7.96 20.43 -19.61
C GLY A 106 -8.99 20.69 -18.53
N ARG A 107 -9.75 19.66 -18.11
CA ARG A 107 -10.79 19.74 -17.08
C ARG A 107 -10.34 19.14 -15.76
N ASP A 108 -11.09 19.45 -14.69
CA ASP A 108 -10.84 18.87 -13.37
C ASP A 108 -11.09 17.35 -13.36
N ILE A 109 -10.16 16.63 -12.73
CA ILE A 109 -10.30 15.23 -12.35
C ILE A 109 -11.03 15.22 -11.01
N LEU A 110 -12.15 14.51 -10.95
CA LEU A 110 -13.02 14.46 -9.78
C LEU A 110 -12.97 13.11 -9.08
N ASP A 111 -13.60 13.02 -7.92
CA ASP A 111 -13.68 11.80 -7.10
C ASP A 111 -12.30 11.15 -6.86
N GLY A 112 -11.29 12.00 -6.70
CA GLY A 112 -9.92 11.63 -6.36
C GLY A 112 -9.62 11.82 -4.86
N PRO A 113 -8.34 11.99 -4.47
CA PRO A 113 -7.94 12.15 -3.07
C PRO A 113 -8.65 13.29 -2.34
N LEU A 114 -8.94 14.41 -3.01
CA LEU A 114 -9.55 15.58 -2.38
C LEU A 114 -10.97 15.31 -1.90
N GLU A 115 -11.75 14.54 -2.66
CA GLU A 115 -13.12 14.14 -2.30
C GLU A 115 -13.13 13.10 -1.16
N HIS A 116 -11.96 12.50 -0.89
CA HIS A 116 -11.79 11.49 0.16
C HIS A 116 -10.99 12.01 1.36
N GLY A 117 -11.06 13.33 1.63
CA GLY A 117 -10.61 13.96 2.86
C GLY A 117 -9.22 14.59 2.83
N PHE A 118 -8.49 14.54 1.72
CA PHE A 118 -7.23 15.27 1.57
C PHE A 118 -7.46 16.74 1.16
N ASP A 119 -6.71 17.65 1.73
CA ASP A 119 -6.72 19.08 1.36
C ASP A 119 -5.91 19.30 0.08
N THR A 120 -4.84 18.51 -0.12
CA THR A 120 -3.98 18.58 -1.31
C THR A 120 -3.51 17.21 -1.75
N PHE A 121 -3.27 17.08 -3.03
CA PHE A 121 -2.72 15.90 -3.68
C PHE A 121 -1.60 16.28 -4.64
N PHE A 122 -0.51 15.53 -4.63
CA PHE A 122 0.50 15.54 -5.69
C PHE A 122 0.98 14.12 -5.96
N GLY A 123 0.79 13.64 -7.19
CA GLY A 123 1.18 12.27 -7.50
C GLY A 123 0.71 11.77 -8.85
N ILE A 124 0.50 10.45 -8.92
CA ILE A 124 0.08 9.71 -10.10
C ILE A 124 -1.20 8.92 -9.81
N SER A 125 -2.02 8.72 -10.84
CA SER A 125 -3.35 8.09 -10.69
C SER A 125 -3.30 6.65 -10.23
N ALA A 126 -2.33 5.86 -10.74
CA ALA A 126 -2.17 4.43 -10.43
C ALA A 126 -0.69 4.05 -10.34
N SER A 127 -0.34 2.81 -10.68
CA SER A 127 1.04 2.33 -10.70
C SER A 127 1.84 3.02 -11.80
N LEU A 128 3.13 3.24 -11.58
CA LEU A 128 3.99 3.98 -12.52
C LEU A 128 4.17 3.26 -13.88
N ASP A 129 3.82 2.00 -13.98
CA ASP A 129 3.78 1.23 -15.21
C ASP A 129 2.41 1.31 -15.94
N MET A 130 1.46 2.10 -15.40
CA MET A 130 0.10 2.27 -15.92
C MET A 130 -0.12 3.71 -16.39
N PRO A 131 -0.50 3.95 -17.66
CA PRO A 131 -0.87 5.30 -18.11
C PRO A 131 -2.17 5.79 -17.44
N PRO A 132 -2.38 7.11 -17.34
CA PRO A 132 -1.61 8.18 -17.97
C PRO A 132 -0.34 8.49 -17.18
N PHE A 133 0.76 8.76 -17.89
CA PHE A 133 2.03 9.14 -17.29
C PHE A 133 2.10 10.66 -17.14
N VAL A 134 1.43 11.15 -16.11
CA VAL A 134 1.30 12.57 -15.81
C VAL A 134 1.40 12.83 -14.33
N TRP A 135 1.91 13.97 -13.96
CA TRP A 135 1.71 14.50 -12.63
C TRP A 135 0.31 15.08 -12.48
N ILE A 136 -0.34 14.76 -11.37
CA ILE A 136 -1.60 15.36 -10.97
C ILE A 136 -1.34 16.17 -9.70
N LYS A 137 -1.70 17.46 -9.73
CA LYS A 137 -1.75 18.32 -8.56
C LYS A 137 -3.20 18.69 -8.30
N ASP A 138 -3.65 18.29 -7.13
CA ASP A 138 -5.04 18.45 -6.69
C ASP A 138 -6.01 17.80 -7.67
N ARG A 139 -6.68 18.58 -8.53
CA ARG A 139 -7.62 18.09 -9.53
C ARG A 139 -7.12 18.22 -10.97
N ARG A 140 -5.87 18.65 -11.19
CA ARG A 140 -5.37 18.96 -12.52
C ARG A 140 -4.09 18.22 -12.86
N VAL A 141 -3.98 17.78 -14.11
CA VAL A 141 -2.67 17.42 -14.63
C VAL A 141 -1.79 18.67 -14.68
N THR A 142 -0.52 18.53 -14.34
CA THR A 142 0.43 19.66 -14.39
C THR A 142 0.86 20.02 -15.82
N GLU A 143 0.72 19.04 -16.72
CA GLU A 143 1.06 19.14 -18.14
C GLU A 143 0.05 18.34 -18.97
N ILE A 144 -0.53 18.93 -20.01
CA ILE A 144 -1.40 18.21 -20.94
C ILE A 144 -0.56 17.15 -21.69
N PRO A 145 -0.96 15.88 -21.67
CA PRO A 145 -0.25 14.83 -22.39
C PRO A 145 -0.16 15.14 -23.88
N SER A 146 1.05 15.22 -24.39
CA SER A 146 1.35 15.44 -25.82
C SER A 146 2.39 14.47 -26.36
N ALA A 147 2.84 13.54 -25.51
CA ALA A 147 3.76 12.46 -25.86
C ALA A 147 3.13 11.11 -25.59
N THR A 148 3.74 10.06 -26.11
CA THR A 148 3.49 8.67 -25.75
C THR A 148 4.77 8.12 -25.15
N LYS A 149 4.69 7.53 -23.95
CA LYS A 149 5.80 6.85 -23.31
C LYS A 149 5.43 5.41 -22.97
N THR A 150 6.45 4.58 -22.71
CA THR A 150 6.27 3.17 -22.44
C THR A 150 7.14 2.75 -21.25
N TRP A 151 6.48 2.31 -20.17
CA TRP A 151 7.08 1.63 -19.03
C TRP A 151 6.25 0.38 -18.70
N LEU A 152 6.55 -0.75 -19.36
CA LEU A 152 5.74 -1.97 -19.46
C LEU A 152 4.49 -1.77 -20.33
N ARG A 153 3.71 -0.72 -20.11
CA ARG A 153 2.54 -0.34 -20.90
C ARG A 153 2.79 0.98 -21.57
N SER A 154 2.23 1.13 -22.78
CA SER A 154 2.31 2.36 -23.56
C SER A 154 1.08 3.22 -23.36
N GLY A 155 1.25 4.52 -23.26
CA GLY A 155 0.12 5.44 -23.15
C GLY A 155 0.47 6.92 -23.12
N PRO A 156 -0.55 7.79 -22.99
CA PRO A 156 -0.36 9.23 -22.99
C PRO A 156 0.53 9.67 -21.83
N ALA A 157 1.43 10.61 -22.13
CA ALA A 157 2.41 11.12 -21.19
C ALA A 157 2.59 12.64 -21.30
N GLY A 158 2.83 13.28 -20.18
CA GLY A 158 3.40 14.63 -20.15
C GLY A 158 4.78 14.62 -20.83
N PRO A 159 5.10 15.60 -21.67
CA PRO A 159 6.37 15.60 -22.41
C PRO A 159 7.59 15.59 -21.48
N LYS A 160 7.49 16.21 -20.31
CA LYS A 160 8.57 16.26 -19.32
C LYS A 160 8.44 15.22 -18.20
N PHE A 161 7.40 14.39 -18.20
CA PHE A 161 7.22 13.35 -17.18
C PHE A 161 8.25 12.25 -17.38
N GLU A 162 9.08 11.99 -16.36
CA GLU A 162 10.04 10.90 -16.34
C GLU A 162 9.83 10.02 -15.10
N ALA A 163 9.85 8.70 -15.30
CA ALA A 163 9.61 7.74 -14.22
C ALA A 163 10.64 7.83 -13.10
N VAL A 164 11.89 8.14 -13.43
CA VAL A 164 12.99 8.28 -12.47
C VAL A 164 12.79 9.46 -11.52
N ASP A 165 12.05 10.49 -11.93
CA ASP A 165 11.84 11.69 -11.13
C ASP A 165 10.70 11.51 -10.10
N VAL A 166 9.90 10.43 -10.21
CA VAL A 166 8.69 10.29 -9.39
C VAL A 166 9.00 10.14 -7.91
N MET A 167 9.93 9.28 -7.55
CA MET A 167 10.29 9.04 -6.15
C MET A 167 10.85 10.30 -5.47
N PRO A 168 11.88 10.99 -6.00
CA PRO A 168 12.40 12.21 -5.40
C PRO A 168 11.34 13.32 -5.28
N SER A 169 10.54 13.54 -6.35
CA SER A 169 9.52 14.59 -6.37
C SER A 169 8.42 14.39 -5.32
N VAL A 170 8.00 13.15 -5.08
CA VAL A 170 7.02 12.83 -4.04
C VAL A 170 7.54 13.23 -2.65
N ILE A 171 8.80 12.92 -2.35
CA ILE A 171 9.43 13.29 -1.08
C ILE A 171 9.58 14.81 -0.97
N ASP A 172 10.03 15.49 -2.01
CA ASP A 172 10.18 16.95 -2.02
C ASP A 172 8.84 17.66 -1.79
N GLN A 173 7.77 17.21 -2.44
CA GLN A 173 6.42 17.78 -2.24
C GLN A 173 5.86 17.49 -0.84
N THR A 174 6.19 16.33 -0.27
CA THR A 174 5.80 16.01 1.12
C THR A 174 6.50 16.95 2.10
N ILE A 175 7.81 17.16 1.95
CA ILE A 175 8.59 18.08 2.79
C ILE A 175 8.04 19.49 2.65
N ALA A 176 7.83 19.96 1.43
CA ALA A 176 7.30 21.31 1.17
C ALA A 176 5.90 21.51 1.78
N PHE A 177 5.04 20.50 1.76
CA PHE A 177 3.74 20.55 2.44
C PHE A 177 3.90 20.73 3.95
N ILE A 178 4.75 19.94 4.61
CA ILE A 178 4.98 20.02 6.05
C ILE A 178 5.53 21.41 6.42
N GLU A 179 6.52 21.91 5.67
CA GLU A 179 7.11 23.24 5.87
C GLU A 179 6.08 24.36 5.70
N ALA A 180 5.22 24.26 4.68
CA ALA A 180 4.17 25.24 4.44
C ALA A 180 3.12 25.26 5.56
N GLN A 181 2.70 24.08 6.06
CA GLN A 181 1.77 23.99 7.18
C GLN A 181 2.36 24.59 8.46
N ARG A 182 3.61 24.27 8.77
CA ARG A 182 4.30 24.83 9.94
C ARG A 182 4.47 26.35 9.88
N LYS A 183 4.69 26.88 8.69
CA LYS A 183 4.79 28.32 8.46
C LYS A 183 3.43 29.01 8.59
N ALA A 184 2.36 28.39 8.06
CA ALA A 184 1.02 28.96 8.05
C ALA A 184 0.37 28.93 9.45
N ASP A 185 0.42 27.81 10.14
CA ASP A 185 -0.11 27.61 11.48
C ASP A 185 0.72 26.56 12.22
N PRO A 186 1.67 26.99 13.07
CA PRO A 186 2.50 26.08 13.85
C PRO A 186 1.73 25.17 14.83
N ALA A 187 0.52 25.54 15.22
CA ALA A 187 -0.30 24.77 16.16
C ALA A 187 -1.16 23.71 15.46
N LYS A 188 -1.45 23.88 14.16
CA LYS A 188 -2.31 22.98 13.41
C LYS A 188 -1.58 21.66 13.12
N PRO A 189 -2.14 20.50 13.54
CA PRO A 189 -1.55 19.21 13.22
C PRO A 189 -1.67 18.92 11.74
N PHE A 190 -0.80 18.02 11.23
CA PHE A 190 -0.86 17.57 9.85
C PHE A 190 -0.91 16.03 9.75
N PHE A 191 -1.47 15.56 8.65
CA PHE A 191 -1.43 14.19 8.21
C PHE A 191 -0.90 14.14 6.77
N ALA A 192 0.19 13.43 6.55
CA ALA A 192 0.76 13.17 5.24
C ALA A 192 0.69 11.67 4.94
N TYR A 193 -0.12 11.28 3.95
CA TYR A 193 -0.10 9.96 3.36
C TYR A 193 0.86 9.97 2.18
N VAL A 194 1.93 9.16 2.26
CA VAL A 194 3.04 9.18 1.31
C VAL A 194 3.17 7.81 0.64
N PRO A 195 2.23 7.43 -0.25
CA PRO A 195 2.24 6.15 -0.94
C PRO A 195 3.26 6.17 -2.08
N LEU A 196 4.49 5.75 -1.78
CA LEU A 196 5.58 5.74 -2.74
C LEU A 196 5.29 4.80 -3.92
N ASN A 197 5.84 5.12 -5.10
CA ASN A 197 5.82 4.26 -6.27
C ASN A 197 6.91 3.19 -6.25
N ALA A 198 7.97 3.41 -5.48
CA ALA A 198 9.14 2.55 -5.37
C ALA A 198 8.99 1.52 -4.23
N PRO A 199 9.62 0.35 -4.36
CA PRO A 199 10.46 -0.13 -5.46
C PRO A 199 9.70 -0.91 -6.56
N HIS A 200 8.42 -0.55 -6.84
CA HIS A 200 7.61 -1.14 -7.90
C HIS A 200 8.17 -0.84 -9.30
N THR A 201 7.79 -1.63 -10.29
CA THR A 201 8.10 -1.38 -11.70
C THR A 201 7.48 -0.07 -12.24
N PRO A 202 8.17 0.61 -13.17
CA PRO A 202 9.52 0.35 -13.65
C PRO A 202 10.55 0.53 -12.55
N ILE A 203 11.57 -0.35 -12.53
CA ILE A 203 12.67 -0.26 -11.54
C ILE A 203 13.67 0.74 -12.08
N VAL A 204 13.59 1.98 -11.59
CA VAL A 204 14.33 3.14 -12.12
C VAL A 204 15.00 3.95 -11.00
N PRO A 205 15.98 3.37 -10.30
CA PRO A 205 16.76 4.13 -9.34
C PRO A 205 17.45 5.30 -10.03
N THR A 206 17.56 6.44 -9.35
CA THR A 206 18.31 7.59 -9.86
C THR A 206 19.77 7.22 -10.06
N LYS A 207 20.48 7.98 -10.90
CA LYS A 207 21.88 7.72 -11.27
C LYS A 207 22.79 7.54 -10.04
N GLU A 208 22.52 8.25 -8.96
CA GLU A 208 23.26 8.17 -7.70
C GLU A 208 23.19 6.78 -7.07
N PHE A 209 22.05 6.08 -7.21
CA PHE A 209 21.85 4.76 -6.60
C PHE A 209 22.19 3.59 -7.52
N GLN A 210 22.32 3.82 -8.84
CA GLN A 210 22.63 2.75 -9.79
C GLN A 210 23.95 2.07 -9.45
N GLY A 211 23.89 0.74 -9.25
CA GLY A 211 25.04 -0.08 -8.85
C GLY A 211 25.39 0.00 -7.36
N SER A 212 24.75 0.84 -6.57
CA SER A 212 25.11 1.10 -5.17
C SER A 212 24.89 -0.09 -4.23
N SER A 213 24.03 -1.04 -4.57
CA SER A 213 23.78 -2.25 -3.77
C SER A 213 24.82 -3.33 -4.02
N GLY A 214 25.41 -3.38 -5.20
CA GLY A 214 26.25 -4.49 -5.67
C GLY A 214 25.44 -5.79 -5.91
N ILE A 215 24.10 -5.73 -5.87
CA ILE A 215 23.21 -6.90 -5.99
C ILE A 215 22.38 -6.82 -7.28
N SER A 216 21.52 -5.79 -7.38
CA SER A 216 20.63 -5.63 -8.54
C SER A 216 20.03 -4.22 -8.59
N PRO A 217 19.46 -3.79 -9.75
CA PRO A 217 18.73 -2.52 -9.85
C PRO A 217 17.56 -2.40 -8.87
N TYR A 218 16.90 -3.51 -8.53
CA TYR A 218 15.85 -3.53 -7.51
C TYR A 218 16.42 -3.19 -6.12
N ALA A 219 17.50 -3.80 -5.72
CA ALA A 219 18.16 -3.53 -4.45
C ALA A 219 18.71 -2.08 -4.38
N ASP A 220 19.19 -1.54 -5.50
CA ASP A 220 19.57 -0.13 -5.62
C ASP A 220 18.37 0.78 -5.36
N PHE A 221 17.20 0.43 -5.93
CA PHE A 221 15.96 1.19 -5.75
C PHE A 221 15.43 1.11 -4.31
N VAL A 222 15.59 -0.04 -3.63
CA VAL A 222 15.29 -0.18 -2.19
C VAL A 222 16.20 0.72 -1.36
N LYS A 223 17.50 0.82 -1.68
CA LYS A 223 18.43 1.76 -1.01
C LYS A 223 18.01 3.21 -1.22
N GLN A 224 17.54 3.57 -2.42
CA GLN A 224 16.98 4.90 -2.66
C GLN A 224 15.74 5.16 -1.81
N VAL A 225 14.83 4.19 -1.66
CA VAL A 225 13.67 4.32 -0.75
C VAL A 225 14.12 4.64 0.67
N ASP A 226 15.09 3.88 1.20
CA ASP A 226 15.63 4.14 2.55
C ASP A 226 16.24 5.53 2.69
N HIS A 227 17.04 5.96 1.70
CA HIS A 227 17.62 7.30 1.65
C HIS A 227 16.55 8.40 1.62
N ASP A 228 15.55 8.30 0.73
CA ASP A 228 14.56 9.33 0.54
C ASP A 228 13.59 9.43 1.73
N VAL A 229 13.24 8.30 2.37
CA VAL A 229 12.56 8.29 3.67
C VAL A 229 13.44 8.95 4.74
N GLY A 230 14.75 8.71 4.72
CA GLY A 230 15.74 9.38 5.58
C GLY A 230 15.71 10.90 5.42
N ARG A 231 15.58 11.42 4.20
CA ARG A 231 15.45 12.88 3.92
C ARG A 231 14.18 13.45 4.58
N LEU A 232 13.05 12.74 4.49
CA LEU A 232 11.81 13.16 5.15
C LEU A 232 11.97 13.20 6.67
N LEU A 233 12.58 12.16 7.27
CA LEU A 233 12.83 12.12 8.70
C LEU A 233 13.77 13.25 9.16
N ALA A 234 14.84 13.52 8.40
CA ALA A 234 15.75 14.63 8.67
C ALA A 234 15.06 16.00 8.59
N SER A 235 14.09 16.15 7.68
CA SER A 235 13.27 17.36 7.61
C SER A 235 12.41 17.55 8.86
N LEU A 236 11.82 16.47 9.41
CA LEU A 236 11.10 16.52 10.68
C LEU A 236 12.02 16.93 11.84
N ASP A 237 13.23 16.37 11.90
CA ASP A 237 14.23 16.72 12.93
C ASP A 237 14.62 18.20 12.84
N LYS A 238 14.94 18.68 11.64
CA LYS A 238 15.30 20.09 11.39
C LYS A 238 14.21 21.08 11.82
N GLN A 239 12.95 20.67 11.70
CA GLN A 239 11.78 21.48 12.06
C GLN A 239 11.36 21.32 13.53
N GLY A 240 12.05 20.49 14.33
CA GLY A 240 11.72 20.21 15.73
C GLY A 240 10.39 19.43 15.89
N LEU A 241 10.00 18.65 14.89
CA LEU A 241 8.73 17.93 14.86
C LEU A 241 8.83 16.46 15.29
N THR A 242 10.04 15.91 15.37
CA THR A 242 10.31 14.47 15.58
C THR A 242 9.61 13.92 16.82
N GLU A 243 9.68 14.64 17.95
CA GLU A 243 9.14 14.14 19.22
C GLU A 243 7.64 13.90 19.16
N ASN A 244 6.88 14.79 18.52
CA ASN A 244 5.41 14.73 18.47
C ASN A 244 4.87 14.36 17.09
N THR A 245 5.65 13.64 16.29
CA THR A 245 5.18 13.08 15.02
C THR A 245 5.16 11.56 15.09
N LEU A 246 3.94 11.00 14.92
CA LEU A 246 3.76 9.56 14.69
C LEU A 246 4.13 9.25 13.25
N VAL A 247 5.20 8.50 13.03
CA VAL A 247 5.64 8.04 11.71
C VAL A 247 5.45 6.55 11.59
N ILE A 248 4.73 6.11 10.56
CA ILE A 248 4.54 4.70 10.22
C ILE A 248 5.22 4.42 8.89
N PHE A 249 6.07 3.41 8.85
CA PHE A 249 6.68 2.89 7.62
C PHE A 249 6.21 1.46 7.40
N THR A 250 5.64 1.20 6.22
CA THR A 250 5.12 -0.11 5.84
C THR A 250 5.12 -0.27 4.31
N ALA A 251 4.63 -1.40 3.79
CA ALA A 251 4.48 -1.66 2.35
C ALA A 251 3.07 -2.15 2.04
N ASP A 252 2.59 -1.93 0.82
CA ASP A 252 1.22 -2.31 0.41
C ASP A 252 1.09 -3.79 -0.01
N ASN A 253 2.19 -4.49 -0.20
CA ASN A 253 2.26 -5.93 -0.45
C ASN A 253 3.72 -6.42 -0.38
N GLY A 254 3.90 -7.73 -0.47
CA GLY A 254 5.21 -8.36 -0.53
C GLY A 254 6.00 -8.04 -1.80
N CYS A 255 7.23 -8.55 -1.86
CA CYS A 255 8.15 -8.34 -2.99
C CYS A 255 7.55 -8.84 -4.29
N SER A 256 7.71 -8.08 -5.37
CA SER A 256 7.24 -8.48 -6.71
C SER A 256 8.21 -9.42 -7.40
N THR A 257 7.69 -10.36 -8.21
CA THR A 257 8.51 -11.18 -9.12
C THR A 257 9.35 -10.36 -10.10
N ALA A 258 8.94 -9.13 -10.40
CA ALA A 258 9.70 -8.20 -11.23
C ALA A 258 11.04 -7.75 -10.59
N ALA A 259 11.23 -8.00 -9.29
CA ALA A 259 12.49 -7.80 -8.60
C ALA A 259 13.57 -8.81 -9.02
N ASN A 260 13.23 -9.82 -9.83
CA ASN A 260 14.07 -10.96 -10.18
C ASN A 260 14.54 -11.71 -8.91
N ILE A 261 13.56 -12.24 -8.15
CA ILE A 261 13.77 -12.86 -6.84
C ILE A 261 14.88 -13.91 -6.86
N HIS A 262 14.96 -14.70 -7.93
CA HIS A 262 16.00 -15.72 -8.06
C HIS A 262 17.43 -15.14 -8.07
N GLU A 263 17.66 -14.02 -8.73
CA GLU A 263 18.97 -13.37 -8.72
C GLU A 263 19.29 -12.73 -7.35
N LEU A 264 18.27 -12.21 -6.66
CA LEU A 264 18.43 -11.74 -5.28
C LEU A 264 18.87 -12.88 -4.36
N GLN A 265 18.21 -14.05 -4.47
CA GLN A 265 18.52 -15.24 -3.69
C GLN A 265 19.92 -15.79 -3.99
N LYS A 266 20.35 -15.82 -5.25
CA LYS A 266 21.72 -16.18 -5.62
C LYS A 266 22.76 -15.26 -4.99
N ALA A 267 22.43 -13.99 -4.80
CA ALA A 267 23.27 -13.01 -4.11
C ALA A 267 23.17 -13.10 -2.58
N GLY A 268 22.45 -14.09 -2.03
CA GLY A 268 22.27 -14.27 -0.59
C GLY A 268 21.21 -13.37 0.04
N HIS A 269 20.35 -12.76 -0.76
CA HIS A 269 19.28 -11.90 -0.26
C HIS A 269 17.89 -12.55 -0.42
N GLU A 270 17.21 -12.79 0.70
CA GLU A 270 15.85 -13.32 0.76
C GLU A 270 14.83 -12.17 0.92
N PRO A 271 14.19 -11.69 -0.17
CA PRO A 271 13.35 -10.50 -0.13
C PRO A 271 12.05 -10.68 0.68
N SER A 272 11.61 -11.92 0.87
CA SER A 272 10.49 -12.30 1.73
C SER A 272 10.94 -12.93 3.06
N TYR A 273 12.21 -12.82 3.45
CA TYR A 273 12.79 -13.46 4.63
C TYR A 273 12.58 -14.98 4.60
N VAL A 274 12.01 -15.60 5.65
CA VAL A 274 11.68 -17.03 5.70
C VAL A 274 10.30 -17.35 5.13
N TYR A 275 9.51 -16.33 4.80
CA TYR A 275 8.12 -16.46 4.39
C TYR A 275 8.02 -16.96 2.95
N ARG A 276 7.15 -17.93 2.71
CA ARG A 276 6.84 -18.43 1.37
C ARG A 276 6.09 -17.38 0.56
N GLY A 277 6.28 -17.40 -0.75
CA GLY A 277 5.54 -16.59 -1.70
C GLY A 277 6.04 -15.16 -1.82
N ASN A 278 5.31 -14.38 -2.56
CA ASN A 278 5.62 -13.00 -2.92
C ASN A 278 4.34 -12.24 -3.25
N LYS A 279 4.46 -11.00 -3.76
CA LYS A 279 3.32 -10.20 -4.24
C LYS A 279 2.29 -11.06 -4.98
N ALA A 280 1.02 -10.81 -4.74
CA ALA A 280 -0.16 -11.47 -5.29
C ALA A 280 -0.62 -12.75 -4.57
N ASP A 281 0.23 -13.39 -3.78
CA ASP A 281 -0.03 -14.68 -3.15
C ASP A 281 -0.83 -14.60 -1.85
N LEU A 282 -1.42 -15.75 -1.47
CA LEU A 282 -1.98 -15.97 -0.13
C LEU A 282 -0.93 -16.33 0.90
N TYR A 283 0.25 -16.79 0.49
CA TYR A 283 1.34 -17.09 1.41
C TYR A 283 1.83 -15.84 2.15
N GLU A 284 2.44 -16.03 3.32
CA GLU A 284 2.90 -14.93 4.19
C GLU A 284 3.76 -13.90 3.43
N GLY A 285 4.64 -14.32 2.50
CA GLY A 285 5.45 -13.42 1.69
C GLY A 285 4.66 -12.49 0.77
N GLY A 286 3.36 -12.74 0.56
CA GLY A 286 2.49 -11.86 -0.23
C GLY A 286 1.95 -10.66 0.54
N HIS A 287 1.70 -10.82 1.83
CA HIS A 287 0.93 -9.85 2.64
C HIS A 287 1.51 -9.56 4.04
N ARG A 288 2.52 -10.29 4.51
CA ARG A 288 3.27 -9.96 5.72
C ARG A 288 4.41 -9.01 5.35
N VAL A 289 4.33 -7.79 5.84
CA VAL A 289 5.13 -6.65 5.36
C VAL A 289 5.92 -5.99 6.49
N PRO A 290 7.00 -5.25 6.19
CA PRO A 290 7.65 -4.41 7.18
C PRO A 290 6.63 -3.46 7.82
N PHE A 291 6.67 -3.35 9.16
CA PHE A 291 5.76 -2.49 9.90
C PHE A 291 6.50 -1.84 11.07
N LEU A 292 6.85 -0.57 10.91
CA LEU A 292 7.62 0.21 11.87
C LEU A 292 6.81 1.42 12.30
N VAL A 293 6.72 1.64 13.60
CA VAL A 293 6.01 2.81 14.18
C VAL A 293 6.96 3.57 15.09
N ARG A 294 7.17 4.85 14.85
CA ARG A 294 7.98 5.73 15.70
C ARG A 294 7.15 6.92 16.16
N TRP A 295 7.09 7.13 17.47
CA TRP A 295 6.47 8.29 18.11
C TRP A 295 7.16 8.57 19.45
N PRO A 296 8.32 9.27 19.45
CA PRO A 296 9.20 9.36 20.61
C PRO A 296 8.51 9.88 21.88
N ALA A 297 7.63 10.86 21.76
CA ALA A 297 6.90 11.41 22.91
C ALA A 297 5.95 10.41 23.60
N LYS A 298 5.58 9.30 22.96
CA LYS A 298 4.54 8.38 23.47
C LYS A 298 4.96 6.93 23.47
N VAL A 299 5.83 6.51 22.57
CA VAL A 299 6.14 5.11 22.27
C VAL A 299 7.59 4.80 22.60
N LYS A 300 7.80 3.80 23.42
CA LYS A 300 9.14 3.29 23.74
C LYS A 300 9.61 2.30 22.66
N PRO A 301 10.93 2.27 22.34
CA PRO A 301 11.48 1.28 21.44
C PRO A 301 11.20 -0.15 21.90
N ALA A 302 10.63 -0.99 21.01
CA ALA A 302 10.30 -2.38 21.31
C ALA A 302 10.22 -3.22 20.02
N VAL A 303 10.18 -4.54 20.21
CA VAL A 303 9.77 -5.49 19.16
C VAL A 303 8.47 -6.13 19.64
N SER A 304 7.44 -6.09 18.80
CA SER A 304 6.13 -6.67 19.10
C SER A 304 5.79 -7.76 18.09
N ALA A 305 5.33 -8.89 18.59
CA ALA A 305 4.78 -9.99 17.80
C ALA A 305 3.24 -9.93 17.70
N ALA A 306 2.64 -8.81 18.09
CA ALA A 306 1.20 -8.63 17.97
C ALA A 306 0.78 -8.71 16.50
N LEU A 307 -0.29 -9.46 16.25
CA LEU A 307 -0.96 -9.50 14.95
C LEU A 307 -1.70 -8.19 14.73
N ILE A 308 -1.30 -7.43 13.71
CA ILE A 308 -1.93 -6.16 13.32
C ILE A 308 -2.07 -6.07 11.80
N GLY A 309 -3.03 -5.27 11.35
CA GLY A 309 -3.23 -4.98 9.94
C GLY A 309 -3.19 -3.47 9.62
N GLN A 310 -2.87 -3.12 8.38
CA GLN A 310 -2.94 -1.72 7.95
C GLN A 310 -4.38 -1.19 7.98
N PHE A 311 -5.37 -2.05 7.83
CA PHE A 311 -6.79 -1.72 7.98
C PHE A 311 -7.17 -1.34 9.42
N ASP A 312 -6.26 -1.50 10.38
CA ASP A 312 -6.41 -1.08 11.78
C ASP A 312 -6.09 0.41 12.02
N PHE A 313 -5.59 1.12 11.00
CA PHE A 313 -5.25 2.54 11.15
C PHE A 313 -6.45 3.42 11.50
N LEU A 314 -7.62 3.19 10.88
CA LEU A 314 -8.79 4.04 11.12
C LEU A 314 -9.18 4.06 12.59
N ALA A 315 -9.35 2.89 13.22
CA ALA A 315 -9.69 2.76 14.64
C ALA A 315 -8.56 3.27 15.54
N THR A 316 -7.29 3.01 15.17
CA THR A 316 -6.12 3.47 15.94
C THR A 316 -6.03 4.99 15.96
N PHE A 317 -6.20 5.65 14.81
CA PHE A 317 -6.13 7.10 14.75
C PHE A 317 -7.37 7.77 15.34
N ALA A 318 -8.55 7.11 15.26
CA ALA A 318 -9.72 7.57 16.01
C ALA A 318 -9.46 7.58 17.51
N GLU A 319 -8.88 6.51 18.07
CA GLU A 319 -8.54 6.44 19.49
C GLU A 319 -7.46 7.48 19.88
N ILE A 320 -6.42 7.67 19.04
CA ILE A 320 -5.37 8.68 19.28
C ILE A 320 -5.95 10.09 19.37
N THR A 321 -6.92 10.42 18.52
CA THR A 321 -7.49 11.77 18.41
C THR A 321 -8.75 11.98 19.24
N GLY A 322 -9.29 10.90 19.84
CA GLY A 322 -10.58 10.94 20.55
C GLY A 322 -11.78 11.05 19.61
N ALA A 323 -11.59 10.76 18.32
CA ALA A 323 -12.66 10.83 17.33
C ALA A 323 -13.61 9.63 17.46
N THR A 324 -14.89 9.88 17.18
CA THR A 324 -15.89 8.81 17.07
C THR A 324 -15.98 8.35 15.63
N VAL A 325 -15.83 7.04 15.39
CA VAL A 325 -16.08 6.43 14.10
C VAL A 325 -17.58 6.14 13.99
N PRO A 326 -18.29 6.67 12.97
CA PRO A 326 -19.73 6.41 12.80
C PRO A 326 -20.04 4.92 12.61
N ALA A 327 -21.22 4.49 13.04
CA ALA A 327 -21.67 3.11 12.83
C ALA A 327 -21.65 2.75 11.33
N GLY A 328 -21.18 1.55 11.02
CA GLY A 328 -21.01 1.09 9.64
C GLY A 328 -19.79 1.66 8.90
N MET A 329 -18.89 2.32 9.61
CA MET A 329 -17.60 2.77 9.07
C MET A 329 -16.44 2.08 9.80
N GLY A 330 -15.36 1.75 9.06
CA GLY A 330 -14.21 1.08 9.64
C GLY A 330 -14.51 -0.31 10.21
N GLU A 331 -15.41 -1.04 9.58
CA GLU A 331 -16.07 -2.25 10.09
C GLU A 331 -15.07 -3.37 10.44
N ASP A 332 -13.92 -3.38 9.81
CA ASP A 332 -12.89 -4.41 9.99
C ASP A 332 -11.68 -3.89 10.80
N SER A 333 -11.73 -2.64 11.26
CA SER A 333 -10.62 -1.96 11.94
C SER A 333 -10.68 -2.15 13.45
N VAL A 334 -9.55 -2.51 14.04
CA VAL A 334 -9.36 -2.65 15.50
C VAL A 334 -8.15 -1.82 15.92
N SER A 335 -8.31 -0.97 16.93
CA SER A 335 -7.18 -0.15 17.38
C SER A 335 -6.06 -0.98 17.97
N PHE A 336 -4.85 -0.77 17.47
CA PHE A 336 -3.61 -1.32 18.06
C PHE A 336 -2.88 -0.30 18.97
N LEU A 337 -3.48 0.84 19.27
CA LEU A 337 -2.89 1.82 20.19
C LEU A 337 -2.51 1.21 21.54
N PRO A 338 -3.32 0.34 22.17
CA PRO A 338 -2.94 -0.31 23.44
C PRO A 338 -1.67 -1.17 23.33
N VAL A 339 -1.44 -1.82 22.18
CA VAL A 339 -0.19 -2.57 21.93
C VAL A 339 0.98 -1.60 21.72
N LEU A 340 0.77 -0.54 20.95
CA LEU A 340 1.79 0.47 20.67
C LEU A 340 2.29 1.16 21.94
N LEU A 341 1.41 1.38 22.92
CA LEU A 341 1.72 1.96 24.23
C LEU A 341 2.21 0.93 25.26
N GLY A 342 2.29 -0.35 24.91
CA GLY A 342 2.71 -1.43 25.80
C GLY A 342 1.70 -1.79 26.88
N ALA A 343 0.43 -1.42 26.72
CA ALA A 343 -0.66 -1.74 27.65
C ALA A 343 -1.28 -3.13 27.40
N LYS A 344 -1.10 -3.67 26.19
CA LYS A 344 -1.55 -5.01 25.80
C LYS A 344 -0.54 -5.68 24.87
N ASP A 345 -0.47 -7.00 24.91
CA ASP A 345 0.37 -7.79 24.00
C ASP A 345 -0.34 -8.11 22.67
N SER A 346 -1.66 -8.06 22.66
CA SER A 346 -2.48 -8.32 21.45
C SER A 346 -3.83 -7.62 21.55
N VAL A 347 -4.39 -7.30 20.39
CA VAL A 347 -5.74 -6.71 20.25
C VAL A 347 -6.60 -7.48 19.24
N ARG A 348 -5.99 -8.40 18.49
CA ARG A 348 -6.63 -9.10 17.39
C ARG A 348 -6.33 -10.60 17.47
N GLN A 349 -7.37 -11.44 17.28
CA GLN A 349 -7.21 -12.90 17.28
C GLN A 349 -6.94 -13.46 15.89
N GLY A 350 -7.45 -12.81 14.86
CA GLY A 350 -7.30 -13.29 13.49
C GLY A 350 -7.41 -12.19 12.44
N ILE A 351 -7.01 -12.54 11.22
CA ILE A 351 -7.13 -11.71 10.00
C ILE A 351 -7.57 -12.57 8.83
N VAL A 352 -8.16 -11.89 7.85
CA VAL A 352 -8.45 -12.45 6.53
C VAL A 352 -7.58 -11.74 5.50
N SER A 353 -6.99 -12.50 4.59
CA SER A 353 -6.21 -11.97 3.45
C SER A 353 -6.81 -12.47 2.14
N GLN A 354 -6.68 -11.67 1.08
CA GLN A 354 -7.12 -12.06 -0.26
C GLN A 354 -5.97 -11.98 -1.26
N SER A 355 -5.87 -12.97 -2.14
CA SER A 355 -4.92 -12.96 -3.25
C SER A 355 -5.38 -12.07 -4.40
N ILE A 356 -4.54 -11.93 -5.42
CA ILE A 356 -4.87 -11.18 -6.64
C ILE A 356 -6.06 -11.77 -7.40
N ASN A 357 -6.26 -13.07 -7.37
CA ASN A 357 -7.34 -13.75 -8.10
C ASN A 357 -8.63 -13.91 -7.28
N GLY A 358 -8.69 -13.37 -6.06
CA GLY A 358 -9.89 -13.36 -5.24
C GLY A 358 -10.03 -14.51 -4.24
N SER A 359 -9.04 -15.41 -4.13
CA SER A 359 -9.03 -16.48 -3.12
C SER A 359 -8.70 -15.92 -1.73
N PHE A 360 -9.16 -16.61 -0.68
CA PHE A 360 -9.02 -16.15 0.70
C PHE A 360 -8.08 -17.03 1.52
N ALA A 361 -7.42 -16.42 2.48
CA ALA A 361 -6.79 -17.10 3.61
C ALA A 361 -7.31 -16.50 4.91
N ILE A 362 -7.53 -17.37 5.91
CA ILE A 362 -7.94 -17.00 7.27
C ILE A 362 -6.82 -17.40 8.21
N ARG A 363 -6.41 -16.48 9.06
CA ARG A 363 -5.48 -16.75 10.14
C ARG A 363 -6.15 -16.50 11.49
N GLU A 364 -6.09 -17.49 12.39
CA GLU A 364 -6.50 -17.39 13.77
C GLU A 364 -5.37 -17.90 14.68
N GLY A 365 -4.87 -17.02 15.52
CA GLY A 365 -3.67 -17.30 16.30
C GLY A 365 -2.49 -17.70 15.41
N ASN A 366 -1.96 -18.92 15.63
CA ASN A 366 -0.86 -19.47 14.84
C ASN A 366 -1.32 -20.30 13.62
N TRP A 367 -2.60 -20.61 13.53
CA TRP A 367 -3.13 -21.41 12.46
C TRP A 367 -3.55 -20.54 11.27
N LYS A 368 -3.20 -21.00 10.09
CA LYS A 368 -3.57 -20.34 8.83
C LYS A 368 -4.15 -21.33 7.84
N LEU A 369 -5.38 -21.07 7.40
CA LEU A 369 -6.09 -21.84 6.37
C LEU A 369 -6.12 -21.04 5.08
N LEU A 370 -5.62 -21.61 3.98
CA LEU A 370 -5.75 -21.10 2.63
C LEU A 370 -6.88 -21.83 1.91
N LEU A 371 -7.85 -21.10 1.38
CA LEU A 371 -8.94 -21.64 0.55
C LEU A 371 -8.48 -21.72 -0.91
N SER A 372 -7.36 -22.38 -1.14
CA SER A 372 -6.72 -22.61 -2.44
C SER A 372 -5.79 -23.80 -2.40
N ALA A 373 -5.68 -24.50 -3.52
CA ALA A 373 -4.75 -25.63 -3.69
C ALA A 373 -3.28 -25.15 -3.83
N GLY A 374 -3.05 -23.94 -4.31
CA GLY A 374 -1.74 -23.33 -4.52
C GLY A 374 -1.61 -21.95 -3.93
N SER A 375 -0.74 -21.13 -4.52
CA SER A 375 -0.47 -19.75 -4.08
C SER A 375 -1.67 -18.81 -4.24
N ALA A 376 -2.61 -19.16 -5.09
CA ALA A 376 -3.67 -18.30 -5.59
C ALA A 376 -3.14 -16.98 -6.20
N GLY A 377 -1.88 -16.94 -6.59
CA GLY A 377 -1.18 -15.75 -7.08
C GLY A 377 -0.12 -16.07 -8.12
N TRP A 378 1.11 -15.60 -7.92
CA TRP A 378 2.17 -15.63 -8.91
C TRP A 378 3.30 -16.62 -8.62
N SER A 379 3.43 -17.12 -7.39
CA SER A 379 4.41 -18.16 -7.06
C SER A 379 3.81 -19.56 -7.23
N SER A 380 4.68 -20.56 -7.36
CA SER A 380 4.27 -21.97 -7.48
C SER A 380 3.80 -22.54 -6.13
N PRO A 381 2.78 -23.45 -6.16
CA PRO A 381 1.95 -23.82 -7.30
C PRO A 381 1.05 -22.65 -7.73
N LYS A 382 1.08 -22.33 -9.03
CA LYS A 382 0.23 -21.29 -9.63
C LYS A 382 -1.16 -21.83 -9.89
N PRO A 383 -2.21 -20.96 -9.88
CA PRO A 383 -3.55 -21.35 -10.29
C PRO A 383 -3.57 -22.04 -11.66
N GLY A 384 -4.31 -23.13 -11.75
CA GLY A 384 -4.48 -23.91 -12.96
C GLY A 384 -3.70 -25.22 -12.97
N PRO A 385 -2.93 -25.56 -14.04
CA PRO A 385 -2.30 -26.87 -14.19
C PRO A 385 -1.36 -27.30 -13.06
N GLU A 386 -0.70 -26.35 -12.39
CA GLU A 386 0.19 -26.65 -11.27
C GLU A 386 -0.57 -27.11 -10.01
N GLU A 387 -1.87 -26.86 -9.93
CA GLU A 387 -2.73 -27.28 -8.81
C GLU A 387 -3.33 -28.67 -9.02
N ALA A 388 -3.15 -29.30 -10.18
CA ALA A 388 -3.74 -30.59 -10.49
C ALA A 388 -3.28 -31.68 -9.50
N GLY A 389 -4.25 -32.30 -8.82
CA GLY A 389 -4.00 -33.36 -7.83
C GLY A 389 -3.58 -32.85 -6.44
N LEU A 390 -3.47 -31.55 -6.24
CA LEU A 390 -3.23 -30.98 -4.92
C LEU A 390 -4.53 -30.93 -4.10
N PRO A 391 -4.45 -30.97 -2.74
CA PRO A 391 -5.60 -30.73 -1.88
C PRO A 391 -6.22 -29.36 -2.16
N PRO A 392 -7.56 -29.21 -2.10
CA PRO A 392 -8.24 -27.94 -2.43
C PRO A 392 -7.98 -26.82 -1.42
N VAL A 393 -7.46 -27.17 -0.24
CA VAL A 393 -7.13 -26.23 0.84
C VAL A 393 -5.78 -26.56 1.46
N GLN A 394 -5.20 -25.58 2.15
CA GLN A 394 -3.93 -25.75 2.84
C GLN A 394 -4.05 -25.24 4.26
N LEU A 395 -3.56 -25.99 5.24
CA LEU A 395 -3.54 -25.62 6.66
C LEU A 395 -2.12 -25.60 7.19
N TYR A 396 -1.72 -24.54 7.90
CA TYR A 396 -0.37 -24.36 8.43
C TYR A 396 -0.40 -23.94 9.91
N ASP A 397 0.56 -24.46 10.68
CA ASP A 397 0.91 -23.94 12.01
C ASP A 397 2.13 -23.02 11.88
N LEU A 398 1.90 -21.72 11.76
CA LEU A 398 2.95 -20.71 11.54
C LEU A 398 3.94 -20.58 12.71
N SER A 399 3.63 -21.12 13.90
CA SER A 399 4.58 -21.15 15.04
C SER A 399 5.71 -22.14 14.81
N LYS A 400 5.48 -23.19 14.03
CA LYS A 400 6.44 -24.26 13.71
C LYS A 400 6.93 -24.18 12.26
N ASP A 401 6.06 -23.69 11.36
CA ASP A 401 6.31 -23.61 9.93
C ASP A 401 5.96 -22.22 9.37
N PRO A 402 6.74 -21.18 9.70
CA PRO A 402 6.50 -19.82 9.17
C PRO A 402 6.69 -19.73 7.66
N GLY A 403 7.33 -20.74 7.06
CA GLY A 403 7.56 -20.86 5.62
C GLY A 403 6.46 -21.62 4.86
N GLU A 404 5.39 -22.04 5.52
CA GLU A 404 4.21 -22.67 4.90
C GLU A 404 4.57 -23.84 3.96
N ARG A 405 5.42 -24.76 4.45
CA ARG A 405 5.97 -25.87 3.65
C ARG A 405 5.23 -27.19 3.84
N ASN A 406 4.62 -27.39 5.02
CA ASN A 406 3.97 -28.64 5.42
C ASN A 406 2.47 -28.43 5.55
N ASN A 407 1.71 -28.84 4.53
CA ASN A 407 0.25 -28.76 4.55
C ASN A 407 -0.34 -29.81 5.51
N LEU A 408 -0.91 -29.36 6.60
CA LEU A 408 -1.47 -30.17 7.69
C LEU A 408 -2.97 -30.45 7.54
N GLN A 409 -3.60 -30.10 6.42
CA GLN A 409 -5.06 -30.20 6.24
C GLN A 409 -5.60 -31.64 6.44
N ALA A 410 -4.82 -32.66 6.09
CA ALA A 410 -5.21 -34.06 6.26
C ALA A 410 -5.03 -34.57 7.71
N GLU A 411 -4.11 -33.95 8.47
CA GLU A 411 -3.84 -34.30 9.88
C GLU A 411 -4.83 -33.64 10.85
N PHE A 412 -5.38 -32.48 10.48
CA PHE A 412 -6.28 -31.69 11.33
C PHE A 412 -7.58 -31.28 10.60
N PRO A 413 -8.37 -32.25 10.11
CA PRO A 413 -9.58 -31.94 9.33
C PRO A 413 -10.63 -31.17 10.13
N GLU A 414 -10.69 -31.30 11.44
CA GLU A 414 -11.58 -30.55 12.31
C GLU A 414 -11.25 -29.05 12.36
N ARG A 415 -9.96 -28.69 12.18
CA ARG A 415 -9.54 -27.27 12.07
C ARG A 415 -9.84 -26.67 10.72
N VAL A 416 -9.90 -27.49 9.68
CA VAL A 416 -10.29 -27.04 8.35
C VAL A 416 -11.80 -26.76 8.33
N ALA A 417 -12.58 -27.48 9.12
CA ALA A 417 -14.05 -27.37 9.18
C ALA A 417 -14.55 -26.28 10.14
N SER A 418 -13.72 -25.85 11.12
CA SER A 418 -14.09 -24.84 12.09
C SER A 418 -13.99 -23.42 11.53
#